data_c9c912cc7933ea9e3adcde38942234b3
#
_entry.id   c9c912cc7933ea9e3adcde38942234b3
#
_cell.length_a   1.000
_cell.length_b   1.000
_cell.length_c   1.000
_cell.angle_alpha   90.00
_cell.angle_beta   90.00
_cell.angle_gamma   90.00
#
_symmetry.space_group_name_H-M   'P 1'
#
loop_
_entity.id
_entity.type
_entity.pdbx_description
1 polymer ?
#
loop_
_entity_poly.entity_id
_entity_poly.type
_entity_poly.pdbx_seq_one_letter_code
_entity_poly.pdbx_strand_id
1 'polypeptide(L)'
;RMYCEDLGDYCESVRSLREKYKGQIKILLGLETEYYPRLFKGLLDFIRPYGVEYLILGQHYLDDDQYGVWTREAKSEDELIKYVDQCCEALSTGLFSYIAHPDIVGFDRSLPEFEREMRRLARFAKKLSIPVEINLLGISSGRDYPCEEFFRIAGEEGCTAILGRDAHIPKEFYNTEAYEKALSLAEKCGLEITEEADFSR
;
A
#
# COMPACT_ATOMS: atom_id res chain seq x y z
N ARG A 1 11.05 -6.04 -6.91
CA ARG A 1 11.05 -4.80 -7.68
C ARG A 1 11.21 -5.09 -9.17
N MET A 2 10.56 -4.30 -9.99
CA MET A 2 10.69 -4.34 -11.44
C MET A 2 11.76 -3.34 -11.88
N TYR A 3 12.61 -3.72 -12.85
CA TYR A 3 13.54 -2.77 -13.46
C TYR A 3 12.81 -1.87 -14.45
N CYS A 4 13.33 -0.65 -14.67
CA CYS A 4 12.73 0.30 -15.61
C CYS A 4 12.63 -0.24 -17.03
N GLU A 5 13.59 -1.08 -17.44
CA GLU A 5 13.64 -1.76 -18.74
C GLU A 5 12.52 -2.78 -18.94
N ASP A 6 11.98 -3.36 -17.85
CA ASP A 6 10.91 -4.37 -17.89
C ASP A 6 9.50 -3.76 -17.93
N LEU A 7 9.39 -2.44 -17.72
CA LEU A 7 8.07 -1.79 -17.63
C LEU A 7 7.25 -1.94 -18.92
N GLY A 8 7.90 -1.88 -20.07
CA GLY A 8 7.26 -2.07 -21.38
C GLY A 8 6.60 -3.44 -21.48
N ASP A 9 7.37 -4.48 -21.20
CA ASP A 9 6.93 -5.88 -21.29
C ASP A 9 5.81 -6.18 -20.26
N TYR A 10 5.92 -5.62 -19.04
CA TYR A 10 4.85 -5.69 -18.04
C TYR A 10 3.55 -5.10 -18.55
N CYS A 11 3.59 -3.86 -19.05
CA CYS A 11 2.42 -3.17 -19.56
C CYS A 11 1.76 -3.90 -20.75
N GLU A 12 2.56 -4.44 -21.65
CA GLU A 12 2.08 -5.20 -22.81
C GLU A 12 1.44 -6.53 -22.38
N SER A 13 2.05 -7.21 -21.41
CA SER A 13 1.52 -8.43 -20.82
C SER A 13 0.15 -8.20 -20.16
N VAL A 14 0.00 -7.14 -19.36
CA VAL A 14 -1.27 -6.79 -18.72
C VAL A 14 -2.34 -6.47 -19.75
N ARG A 15 -2.03 -5.72 -20.81
CA ARG A 15 -2.97 -5.42 -21.89
C ARG A 15 -3.40 -6.67 -22.64
N SER A 16 -2.47 -7.57 -22.93
CA SER A 16 -2.76 -8.85 -23.59
C SER A 16 -3.68 -9.72 -22.75
N LEU A 17 -3.45 -9.77 -21.42
CA LEU A 17 -4.32 -10.49 -20.50
C LEU A 17 -5.71 -9.84 -20.41
N ARG A 18 -5.80 -8.50 -20.41
CA ARG A 18 -7.07 -7.77 -20.44
C ARG A 18 -7.94 -8.15 -21.63
N GLU A 19 -7.37 -8.18 -22.84
CA GLU A 19 -8.10 -8.58 -24.04
C GLU A 19 -8.47 -10.06 -24.00
N LYS A 20 -7.55 -10.94 -23.55
CA LYS A 20 -7.81 -12.38 -23.44
C LYS A 20 -8.97 -12.72 -22.50
N TYR A 21 -9.08 -12.00 -21.39
CA TYR A 21 -10.10 -12.27 -20.34
C TYR A 21 -11.24 -11.24 -20.33
N LYS A 22 -11.40 -10.49 -21.43
CA LYS A 22 -12.46 -9.50 -21.58
C LYS A 22 -13.84 -10.10 -21.34
N GLY A 23 -14.62 -9.44 -20.48
CA GLY A 23 -15.97 -9.92 -20.08
C GLY A 23 -15.97 -11.02 -19.01
N GLN A 24 -14.80 -11.52 -18.58
CA GLN A 24 -14.68 -12.49 -17.49
C GLN A 24 -14.17 -11.83 -16.21
N ILE A 25 -13.18 -10.93 -16.34
CA ILE A 25 -12.58 -10.20 -15.22
C ILE A 25 -12.15 -8.82 -15.68
N LYS A 26 -12.27 -7.82 -14.80
CA LYS A 26 -11.73 -6.48 -15.00
C LYS A 26 -10.26 -6.47 -14.63
N ILE A 27 -9.39 -6.16 -15.59
CA ILE A 27 -7.95 -6.04 -15.40
C ILE A 27 -7.56 -4.58 -15.60
N LEU A 28 -6.95 -3.97 -14.60
CA LEU A 28 -6.42 -2.61 -14.62
C LEU A 28 -4.90 -2.64 -14.63
N LEU A 29 -4.29 -1.70 -15.34
CA LEU A 29 -2.83 -1.54 -15.38
C LEU A 29 -2.39 -0.58 -14.28
N GLY A 30 -1.88 -1.10 -13.18
CA GLY A 30 -1.41 -0.31 -12.04
C GLY A 30 0.04 -0.57 -11.70
N LEU A 31 0.58 0.30 -10.88
CA LEU A 31 1.91 0.15 -10.28
C LEU A 31 1.85 0.42 -8.78
N GLU A 32 2.46 -0.45 -7.99
CA GLU A 32 2.87 -0.10 -6.65
C GLU A 32 4.17 0.68 -6.75
N THR A 33 4.16 1.90 -6.21
CA THR A 33 5.31 2.80 -6.29
C THR A 33 5.63 3.41 -4.95
N GLU A 34 6.90 3.72 -4.76
CA GLU A 34 7.36 4.52 -3.64
C GLU A 34 7.26 6.01 -3.98
N TYR A 35 7.07 6.82 -2.94
CA TYR A 35 7.08 8.26 -3.08
C TYR A 35 8.41 8.83 -2.59
N TYR A 36 9.19 9.34 -3.52
CA TYR A 36 10.43 10.09 -3.25
C TYR A 36 10.26 11.51 -3.81
N PRO A 37 10.10 12.54 -2.96
CA PRO A 37 9.74 13.89 -3.41
C PRO A 37 10.57 14.41 -4.56
N ARG A 38 11.89 14.14 -4.54
CA ARG A 38 12.84 14.61 -5.57
C ARG A 38 12.72 13.83 -6.89
N LEU A 39 12.26 12.58 -6.86
CA LEU A 39 12.23 11.68 -8.00
C LEU A 39 10.83 11.48 -8.56
N PHE A 40 9.78 11.80 -7.79
CA PHE A 40 8.41 11.45 -8.13
C PHE A 40 7.93 12.06 -9.44
N LYS A 41 8.29 13.33 -9.71
CA LYS A 41 7.98 13.93 -11.01
C LYS A 41 8.63 13.17 -12.17
N GLY A 42 9.89 12.75 -12.02
CA GLY A 42 10.59 11.94 -13.01
C GLY A 42 9.92 10.59 -13.24
N LEU A 43 9.44 9.94 -12.17
CA LEU A 43 8.65 8.71 -12.26
C LEU A 43 7.38 8.93 -13.09
N LEU A 44 6.60 9.97 -12.77
CA LEU A 44 5.36 10.27 -13.50
C LEU A 44 5.62 10.56 -14.99
N ASP A 45 6.67 11.32 -15.31
CA ASP A 45 7.06 11.58 -16.70
C ASP A 45 7.51 10.29 -17.42
N PHE A 46 8.19 9.38 -16.72
CA PHE A 46 8.65 8.10 -17.24
C PHE A 46 7.49 7.13 -17.52
N ILE A 47 6.51 7.00 -16.59
CA ILE A 47 5.40 6.04 -16.77
C ILE A 47 4.29 6.55 -17.68
N ARG A 48 4.21 7.86 -17.95
CA ARG A 48 3.14 8.49 -18.76
C ARG A 48 2.94 7.82 -20.12
N PRO A 49 3.98 7.49 -20.91
CA PRO A 49 3.80 6.85 -22.23
C PRO A 49 3.19 5.45 -22.16
N TYR A 50 3.27 4.81 -21.01
CA TYR A 50 2.79 3.44 -20.83
C TYR A 50 1.31 3.36 -20.46
N GLY A 51 0.64 4.49 -20.19
CA GLY A 51 -0.79 4.51 -19.88
C GLY A 51 -1.15 3.73 -18.64
N VAL A 52 -0.33 3.84 -17.59
CA VAL A 52 -0.64 3.33 -16.25
C VAL A 52 -1.91 4.02 -15.75
N GLU A 53 -2.86 3.23 -15.23
CA GLU A 53 -4.21 3.71 -14.90
C GLU A 53 -4.34 4.13 -13.45
N TYR A 54 -3.53 3.57 -12.55
CA TYR A 54 -3.54 3.92 -11.13
C TYR A 54 -2.21 3.62 -10.45
N LEU A 55 -1.98 4.27 -9.32
CA LEU A 55 -0.83 4.03 -8.46
C LEU A 55 -1.28 3.57 -7.08
N ILE A 56 -0.48 2.68 -6.49
CA ILE A 56 -0.60 2.23 -5.10
C ILE A 56 0.63 2.74 -4.36
N LEU A 57 0.46 3.32 -3.18
CA LEU A 57 1.59 3.77 -2.36
C LEU A 57 2.15 2.59 -1.56
N GLY A 58 3.33 2.12 -1.92
CA GLY A 58 4.10 1.14 -1.14
C GLY A 58 5.41 1.77 -0.66
N GLN A 59 5.45 2.31 0.56
CA GLN A 59 6.61 3.05 1.07
C GLN A 59 7.56 2.13 1.83
N HIS A 60 8.59 1.63 1.13
CA HIS A 60 9.56 0.70 1.69
C HIS A 60 10.85 1.38 2.18
N TYR A 61 11.16 2.59 1.72
CA TYR A 61 12.37 3.31 2.10
C TYR A 61 12.05 4.75 2.47
N LEU A 62 12.75 5.26 3.48
CA LEU A 62 12.73 6.67 3.85
C LEU A 62 13.71 7.43 2.94
N ASP A 63 13.34 8.62 2.49
CA ASP A 63 14.06 9.50 1.56
C ASP A 63 14.17 8.93 0.14
N ASP A 64 14.95 7.87 -0.06
CA ASP A 64 15.12 7.17 -1.33
C ASP A 64 15.62 5.73 -1.10
N ASP A 65 15.65 4.94 -2.15
CA ASP A 65 16.04 3.52 -2.10
C ASP A 65 17.55 3.28 -2.28
N GLN A 66 18.32 4.32 -2.51
CA GLN A 66 19.77 4.23 -2.70
C GLN A 66 20.53 4.49 -1.41
N TYR A 67 20.08 5.47 -0.62
CA TYR A 67 20.77 5.91 0.59
C TYR A 67 19.85 5.96 1.81
N GLY A 68 18.56 5.74 1.62
CA GLY A 68 17.56 5.81 2.68
C GLY A 68 17.53 4.57 3.57
N VAL A 69 16.82 4.70 4.68
CA VAL A 69 16.59 3.61 5.63
C VAL A 69 15.46 2.73 5.12
N TRP A 70 15.67 1.41 5.10
CA TRP A 70 14.57 0.48 4.86
C TRP A 70 13.54 0.58 5.97
N THR A 71 12.30 0.87 5.63
CA THR A 71 11.22 1.19 6.58
C THR A 71 11.06 0.14 7.68
N ARG A 72 11.28 -1.15 7.38
CA ARG A 72 11.25 -2.22 8.39
C ARG A 72 12.41 -2.18 9.38
N GLU A 73 13.47 -1.45 9.10
CA GLU A 73 14.62 -1.24 9.99
C GLU A 73 14.53 0.08 10.75
N ALA A 74 13.54 0.91 10.48
CA ALA A 74 13.29 2.15 11.21
C ALA A 74 12.97 1.85 12.68
N LYS A 75 13.76 2.43 13.61
CA LYS A 75 13.64 2.18 15.06
C LYS A 75 13.55 3.44 15.89
N SER A 76 13.91 4.59 15.33
CA SER A 76 13.84 5.87 16.03
C SER A 76 12.49 6.56 15.78
N GLU A 77 12.10 7.42 16.72
CA GLU A 77 10.92 8.25 16.58
C GLU A 77 11.01 9.18 15.36
N ASP A 78 12.19 9.73 15.09
CA ASP A 78 12.41 10.58 13.91
C ASP A 78 12.17 9.83 12.60
N GLU A 79 12.58 8.56 12.51
CA GLU A 79 12.31 7.71 11.35
C GLU A 79 10.82 7.39 11.20
N LEU A 80 10.12 7.14 12.31
CA LEU A 80 8.66 6.93 12.30
C LEU A 80 7.93 8.20 11.83
N ILE A 81 8.29 9.38 12.36
CA ILE A 81 7.73 10.66 11.95
C ILE A 81 7.97 10.87 10.45
N LYS A 82 9.17 10.60 9.99
CA LYS A 82 9.55 10.73 8.59
C LYS A 82 8.75 9.81 7.68
N TYR A 83 8.54 8.54 8.09
CA TYR A 83 7.69 7.60 7.38
C TYR A 83 6.28 8.16 7.18
N VAL A 84 5.68 8.62 8.27
CA VAL A 84 4.32 9.16 8.22
C VAL A 84 4.24 10.46 7.42
N ASP A 85 5.23 11.34 7.53
CA ASP A 85 5.31 12.57 6.74
C ASP A 85 5.38 12.25 5.24
N GLN A 86 6.25 11.32 4.86
CA GLN A 86 6.44 10.92 3.47
C GLN A 86 5.18 10.26 2.90
N CYS A 87 4.51 9.40 3.68
CA CYS A 87 3.20 8.85 3.29
C CYS A 87 2.13 9.93 3.14
N CYS A 88 2.02 10.86 4.09
CA CYS A 88 1.04 11.95 4.01
C CYS A 88 1.31 12.88 2.82
N GLU A 89 2.58 13.18 2.52
CA GLU A 89 2.95 13.97 1.35
C GLU A 89 2.57 13.24 0.06
N ALA A 90 2.87 11.94 -0.04
CA ALA A 90 2.46 11.10 -1.16
C ALA A 90 0.94 11.15 -1.39
N LEU A 91 0.16 10.89 -0.35
CA LEU A 91 -1.30 10.90 -0.43
C LEU A 91 -1.85 12.29 -0.80
N SER A 92 -1.17 13.38 -0.40
CA SER A 92 -1.54 14.75 -0.76
C SER A 92 -1.46 15.04 -2.26
N THR A 93 -0.71 14.24 -3.02
CA THR A 93 -0.62 14.37 -4.49
C THR A 93 -1.94 14.05 -5.18
N GLY A 94 -2.83 13.29 -4.51
CA GLY A 94 -4.08 12.82 -5.08
C GLY A 94 -3.92 11.74 -6.18
N LEU A 95 -2.73 11.14 -6.31
CA LEU A 95 -2.41 10.19 -7.38
C LEU A 95 -2.45 8.73 -6.93
N PHE A 96 -2.58 8.48 -5.62
CA PHE A 96 -2.58 7.13 -5.07
C PHE A 96 -4.00 6.67 -4.73
N SER A 97 -4.37 5.49 -5.22
CA SER A 97 -5.69 4.89 -5.01
C SER A 97 -5.87 4.31 -3.61
N TYR A 98 -4.81 3.76 -3.04
CA TYR A 98 -4.75 3.30 -1.64
C TYR A 98 -3.31 3.22 -1.16
N ILE A 99 -3.12 3.03 0.14
CA ILE A 99 -1.81 2.78 0.76
C ILE A 99 -1.65 1.30 1.06
N ALA A 100 -0.63 0.68 0.46
CA ALA A 100 -0.24 -0.71 0.68
C ALA A 100 0.47 -0.85 2.03
N HIS A 101 0.20 -1.95 2.75
CA HIS A 101 0.86 -2.32 4.03
C HIS A 101 1.33 -1.10 4.86
N PRO A 102 0.41 -0.19 5.26
CA PRO A 102 0.74 1.09 5.91
C PRO A 102 1.48 0.92 7.24
N ASP A 103 1.45 -0.25 7.82
CA ASP A 103 2.05 -0.63 9.09
C ASP A 103 3.36 -1.44 8.94
N ILE A 104 3.99 -1.35 7.75
CA ILE A 104 5.27 -2.03 7.45
C ILE A 104 6.44 -1.50 8.28
N VAL A 105 6.31 -0.30 8.87
CA VAL A 105 7.38 0.35 9.64
C VAL A 105 7.79 -0.50 10.85
N GLY A 106 9.11 -0.69 10.99
CA GLY A 106 9.68 -1.58 12.02
C GLY A 106 9.80 -0.96 13.41
N PHE A 107 9.13 0.17 13.67
CA PHE A 107 9.12 0.85 14.98
C PHE A 107 8.38 0.03 16.04
N ASP A 108 8.75 0.16 17.31
CA ASP A 108 8.11 -0.55 18.42
C ASP A 108 6.66 -0.09 18.62
N ARG A 109 5.74 -0.99 18.35
CA ARG A 109 4.29 -0.75 18.38
C ARG A 109 3.70 -0.56 19.79
N SER A 110 4.44 -0.96 20.82
CA SER A 110 4.05 -0.77 22.22
C SER A 110 4.25 0.65 22.73
N LEU A 111 5.01 1.46 22.00
CA LEU A 111 5.33 2.83 22.39
C LEU A 111 4.21 3.82 22.00
N PRO A 112 3.95 4.83 22.83
CA PRO A 112 2.91 5.82 22.55
C PRO A 112 3.18 6.66 21.28
N GLU A 113 4.44 6.76 20.87
CA GLU A 113 4.85 7.43 19.64
C GLU A 113 4.29 6.70 18.40
N PHE A 114 4.27 5.36 18.41
CA PHE A 114 3.67 4.57 17.33
C PHE A 114 2.17 4.92 17.21
N GLU A 115 1.43 4.85 18.31
CA GLU A 115 0.00 5.17 18.28
C GLU A 115 -0.25 6.59 17.78
N ARG A 116 0.51 7.57 18.26
CA ARG A 116 0.38 8.97 17.87
C ARG A 116 0.57 9.17 16.36
N GLU A 117 1.66 8.63 15.82
CA GLU A 117 2.03 8.86 14.42
C GLU A 117 1.16 8.04 13.46
N MET A 118 0.86 6.79 13.80
CA MET A 118 -0.01 5.96 12.97
C MET A 118 -1.46 6.49 12.98
N ARG A 119 -1.89 7.08 14.08
CA ARG A 119 -3.19 7.80 14.14
C ARG A 119 -3.19 9.03 13.25
N ARG A 120 -2.09 9.75 13.16
CA ARG A 120 -1.93 10.87 12.23
C ARG A 120 -2.06 10.40 10.77
N LEU A 121 -1.41 9.28 10.42
CA LEU A 121 -1.53 8.67 9.08
C LEU A 121 -2.98 8.23 8.80
N ALA A 122 -3.61 7.51 9.72
CA ALA A 122 -4.98 7.03 9.57
C ALA A 122 -5.98 8.20 9.36
N ARG A 123 -5.89 9.24 10.19
CA ARG A 123 -6.71 10.47 10.01
C ARG A 123 -6.50 11.12 8.65
N PHE A 124 -5.26 11.14 8.19
CA PHE A 124 -4.94 11.74 6.90
C PHE A 124 -5.52 10.92 5.74
N ALA A 125 -5.37 9.60 5.76
CA ALA A 125 -5.97 8.69 4.79
C ALA A 125 -7.50 8.82 4.80
N LYS A 126 -8.14 8.81 5.99
CA LYS A 126 -9.59 9.03 6.14
C LYS A 126 -10.06 10.35 5.55
N LYS A 127 -9.37 11.45 5.85
CA LYS A 127 -9.70 12.78 5.32
C LYS A 127 -9.72 12.81 3.78
N LEU A 128 -8.85 12.04 3.14
CA LEU A 128 -8.75 11.95 1.69
C LEU A 128 -9.60 10.83 1.09
N SER A 129 -10.32 10.06 1.92
CA SER A 129 -11.08 8.88 1.51
C SER A 129 -10.20 7.87 0.77
N ILE A 130 -8.98 7.65 1.26
CA ILE A 130 -8.01 6.69 0.73
C ILE A 130 -8.03 5.46 1.63
N PRO A 131 -8.36 4.26 1.09
CA PRO A 131 -8.34 3.02 1.87
C PRO A 131 -6.94 2.65 2.35
N VAL A 132 -6.88 1.94 3.49
CA VAL A 132 -5.67 1.31 4.01
C VAL A 132 -5.70 -0.18 3.71
N GLU A 133 -4.59 -0.74 3.24
CA GLU A 133 -4.55 -2.15 2.87
C GLU A 133 -4.33 -3.06 4.09
N ILE A 134 -5.16 -4.10 4.21
CA ILE A 134 -4.82 -5.31 4.97
C ILE A 134 -4.13 -6.27 4.01
N ASN A 135 -2.82 -6.46 4.19
CA ASN A 135 -1.97 -7.18 3.25
C ASN A 135 -1.98 -8.68 3.50
N LEU A 136 -2.49 -9.45 2.54
CA LEU A 136 -2.62 -10.90 2.66
C LEU A 136 -1.28 -11.63 2.55
N LEU A 137 -0.31 -11.10 1.80
CA LEU A 137 1.03 -11.67 1.75
C LEU A 137 1.72 -11.57 3.12
N GLY A 138 1.55 -10.46 3.82
CA GLY A 138 2.04 -10.31 5.19
C GLY A 138 1.51 -11.41 6.11
N ILE A 139 0.20 -11.67 6.07
CA ILE A 139 -0.43 -12.75 6.85
C ILE A 139 0.11 -14.12 6.45
N SER A 140 0.13 -14.43 5.14
CA SER A 140 0.50 -15.75 4.64
C SER A 140 1.97 -16.09 4.85
N SER A 141 2.82 -15.06 4.87
CA SER A 141 4.27 -15.19 5.07
C SER A 141 4.69 -15.05 6.54
N GLY A 142 3.74 -14.85 7.47
CA GLY A 142 4.03 -14.69 8.89
C GLY A 142 4.88 -13.45 9.19
N ARG A 143 4.67 -12.38 8.43
CA ARG A 143 5.35 -11.10 8.66
C ARG A 143 4.77 -10.41 9.88
N ASP A 144 5.45 -9.38 10.35
CA ASP A 144 5.00 -8.54 11.45
C ASP A 144 3.91 -7.52 11.08
N TYR A 145 3.47 -7.54 9.83
CA TYR A 145 2.29 -6.82 9.33
C TYR A 145 1.38 -7.78 8.55
N PRO A 146 0.08 -7.52 8.48
CA PRO A 146 -0.68 -6.46 9.15
C PRO A 146 -0.72 -6.66 10.67
N CYS A 147 -0.61 -5.56 11.43
CA CYS A 147 -0.63 -5.58 12.88
C CYS A 147 -1.95 -5.03 13.45
N GLU A 148 -2.43 -5.66 14.53
CA GLU A 148 -3.68 -5.28 15.15
C GLU A 148 -3.66 -3.83 15.68
N GLU A 149 -2.52 -3.38 16.19
CA GLU A 149 -2.35 -2.03 16.75
C GLU A 149 -2.70 -0.94 15.75
N PHE A 150 -2.17 -1.03 14.52
CA PHE A 150 -2.50 -0.06 13.48
C PHE A 150 -3.97 -0.17 13.04
N PHE A 151 -4.47 -1.38 12.80
CA PHE A 151 -5.82 -1.54 12.28
C PHE A 151 -6.90 -1.19 13.30
N ARG A 152 -6.63 -1.35 14.61
CA ARG A 152 -7.47 -0.79 15.67
C ARG A 152 -7.53 0.74 15.57
N ILE A 153 -6.38 1.39 15.42
CA ILE A 153 -6.31 2.86 15.25
C ILE A 153 -7.09 3.28 13.99
N ALA A 154 -6.89 2.59 12.87
CA ALA A 154 -7.59 2.88 11.62
C ALA A 154 -9.12 2.74 11.76
N GLY A 155 -9.60 1.72 12.49
CA GLY A 155 -11.01 1.54 12.79
C GLY A 155 -11.57 2.64 13.68
N GLU A 156 -10.86 3.01 14.76
CA GLU A 156 -11.24 4.14 15.64
C GLU A 156 -11.35 5.47 14.87
N GLU A 157 -10.50 5.70 13.89
CA GLU A 157 -10.54 6.90 13.03
C GLU A 157 -11.54 6.77 11.86
N GLY A 158 -12.21 5.61 11.73
CA GLY A 158 -13.22 5.34 10.72
C GLY A 158 -12.67 5.25 9.30
N CYS A 159 -11.47 4.74 9.14
CA CYS A 159 -10.92 4.39 7.83
C CYS A 159 -11.70 3.27 7.17
N THR A 160 -11.67 3.21 5.83
CA THR A 160 -12.03 2.01 5.09
C THR A 160 -10.78 1.18 4.84
N ALA A 161 -10.92 -0.14 4.80
CA ALA A 161 -9.85 -1.05 4.46
C ALA A 161 -10.09 -1.70 3.08
N ILE A 162 -9.00 -2.03 2.38
CA ILE A 162 -9.02 -2.87 1.19
C ILE A 162 -8.17 -4.12 1.44
N LEU A 163 -8.58 -5.27 0.90
CA LEU A 163 -7.81 -6.50 1.02
C LEU A 163 -6.87 -6.65 -0.17
N GLY A 164 -5.58 -6.39 0.05
CA GLY A 164 -4.55 -6.55 -0.97
C GLY A 164 -3.93 -7.94 -0.91
N ARG A 165 -3.90 -8.63 -2.04
CA ARG A 165 -3.27 -9.96 -2.09
C ARG A 165 -1.76 -9.90 -2.15
N ASP A 166 -1.19 -8.87 -2.77
CA ASP A 166 0.26 -8.70 -2.95
C ASP A 166 0.94 -10.01 -3.41
N ALA A 167 0.26 -10.73 -4.29
CA ALA A 167 0.65 -12.08 -4.68
C ALA A 167 1.81 -12.05 -5.70
N HIS A 168 2.93 -12.67 -5.35
CA HIS A 168 4.11 -12.79 -6.21
C HIS A 168 4.16 -14.13 -6.96
N ILE A 169 3.39 -15.11 -6.49
CA ILE A 169 3.23 -16.43 -7.13
C ILE A 169 1.76 -16.86 -7.10
N PRO A 170 1.31 -17.72 -8.04
CA PRO A 170 -0.09 -18.12 -8.12
C PRO A 170 -0.67 -18.73 -6.83
N LYS A 171 0.14 -19.45 -6.05
CA LYS A 171 -0.31 -20.05 -4.79
C LYS A 171 -0.75 -19.02 -3.75
N GLU A 172 -0.09 -17.87 -3.69
CA GLU A 172 -0.44 -16.78 -2.76
C GLU A 172 -1.79 -16.16 -3.10
N PHE A 173 -2.13 -16.12 -4.38
CA PHE A 173 -3.42 -15.59 -4.84
C PHE A 173 -4.62 -16.43 -4.33
N TYR A 174 -4.45 -17.75 -4.17
CA TYR A 174 -5.51 -18.66 -3.74
C TYR A 174 -5.52 -18.95 -2.23
N ASN A 175 -4.77 -18.19 -1.43
CA ASN A 175 -4.68 -18.43 0.02
C ASN A 175 -5.95 -17.95 0.73
N THR A 176 -6.90 -18.87 0.94
CA THR A 176 -8.18 -18.59 1.62
C THR A 176 -7.99 -18.37 3.12
N GLU A 177 -7.03 -19.04 3.76
CA GLU A 177 -6.74 -18.87 5.19
C GLU A 177 -6.27 -17.44 5.50
N ALA A 178 -5.38 -16.89 4.66
CA ALA A 178 -4.95 -15.50 4.81
C ALA A 178 -6.12 -14.52 4.61
N TYR A 179 -7.01 -14.82 3.68
CA TYR A 179 -8.21 -14.02 3.44
C TYR A 179 -9.16 -14.03 4.65
N GLU A 180 -9.44 -15.19 5.23
CA GLU A 180 -10.28 -15.32 6.42
C GLU A 180 -9.69 -14.58 7.64
N LYS A 181 -8.36 -14.68 7.84
CA LYS A 181 -7.66 -13.93 8.88
C LYS A 181 -7.75 -12.42 8.68
N ALA A 182 -7.65 -11.95 7.44
CA ALA A 182 -7.80 -10.53 7.12
C ALA A 182 -9.22 -10.02 7.41
N LEU A 183 -10.25 -10.81 7.07
CA LEU A 183 -11.63 -10.49 7.43
C LEU A 183 -11.84 -10.42 8.94
N SER A 184 -11.32 -11.40 9.68
CA SER A 184 -11.40 -11.42 11.16
C SER A 184 -10.69 -10.21 11.79
N LEU A 185 -9.54 -9.79 11.24
CA LEU A 185 -8.83 -8.60 11.69
C LEU A 185 -9.67 -7.34 11.45
N ALA A 186 -10.25 -7.20 10.26
CA ALA A 186 -11.12 -6.06 9.93
C ALA A 186 -12.33 -5.99 10.86
N GLU A 187 -13.04 -7.10 11.07
CA GLU A 187 -14.18 -7.20 11.98
C GLU A 187 -13.79 -6.83 13.41
N LYS A 188 -12.70 -7.42 13.91
CA LYS A 188 -12.19 -7.14 15.27
C LYS A 188 -11.87 -5.67 15.49
N CYS A 189 -11.35 -5.01 14.46
CA CYS A 189 -10.96 -3.59 14.51
C CYS A 189 -12.09 -2.63 14.09
N GLY A 190 -13.28 -3.12 13.74
CA GLY A 190 -14.43 -2.30 13.36
C GLY A 190 -14.22 -1.58 12.02
N LEU A 191 -13.43 -2.16 11.10
CA LEU A 191 -13.16 -1.60 9.79
C LEU A 191 -14.20 -2.01 8.76
N GLU A 192 -14.67 -1.06 7.99
CA GLU A 192 -15.44 -1.31 6.77
C GLU A 192 -14.49 -1.70 5.64
N ILE A 193 -14.75 -2.86 5.01
CA ILE A 193 -13.99 -3.31 3.85
C ILE A 193 -14.65 -2.76 2.59
N THR A 194 -13.87 -2.08 1.76
CA THR A 194 -14.28 -1.70 0.41
C THR A 194 -13.74 -2.71 -0.61
N GLU A 195 -14.57 -3.07 -1.57
CA GLU A 195 -14.15 -3.89 -2.72
C GLU A 195 -13.54 -3.04 -3.83
N GLU A 196 -13.77 -1.72 -3.78
CA GLU A 196 -13.31 -0.79 -4.80
C GLU A 196 -12.52 0.36 -4.16
N ALA A 197 -11.34 0.62 -4.70
CA ALA A 197 -10.63 1.88 -4.52
C ALA A 197 -10.94 2.82 -5.69
N ASP A 198 -10.71 4.11 -5.52
CA ASP A 198 -10.80 5.07 -6.62
C ASP A 198 -9.59 4.93 -7.55
N PHE A 199 -9.75 4.18 -8.62
CA PHE A 199 -8.72 3.98 -9.65
C PHE A 199 -8.75 5.04 -10.76
N SER A 200 -9.43 6.16 -10.56
CA SER A 200 -9.46 7.29 -11.50
C SER A 200 -8.51 8.43 -11.09
N ARG A 201 -7.76 8.25 -10.03
CA ARG A 201 -6.83 9.25 -9.46
C ARG A 201 -5.55 9.40 -10.27
#